data_26efb2eb9e3b877948a97ecd7858a067
#
_entry.id   26efb2eb9e3b877948a97ecd7858a067
#
_cell.length_a   1.000
_cell.length_b   1.000
_cell.length_c   1.000
_cell.angle_alpha   90.00
_cell.angle_beta   90.00
_cell.angle_gamma   90.00
#
_symmetry.space_group_name_H-M   'P 1'
#
loop_
_entity.id
_entity.type
_entity.pdbx_description
1 polymer ?
#
loop_
_entity_poly.entity_id
_entity_poly.type
_entity_poly.pdbx_seq_one_letter_code
_entity_poly.pdbx_strand_id
1 'polypeptide(L)'
;MVPLNVDPTEAQRLSSILGCKLEQLPFTYLGLPLGTTRPRIIDFMPLVDSVERRLSVSSTMLNQGSSLQLLTSVLISMPIYLLCSLHIPPGITKQLDRSFRQCLWRGNSDVPKQSLAAWDLVCRPKDKGGLGILNLNVQNQGMLLNKCISSTTN
;
A
#
# COMPACT_ATOMS: atom_id res chain seq x y z
N MET A 1 -7.39 -24.12 -0.56
CA MET A 1 -7.87 -24.25 0.84
C MET A 1 -6.68 -24.19 1.77
N VAL A 2 -6.76 -23.40 2.84
CA VAL A 2 -5.70 -23.31 3.87
C VAL A 2 -6.28 -23.91 5.16
N PRO A 3 -5.79 -25.04 5.62
CA PRO A 3 -6.24 -25.63 6.87
C PRO A 3 -5.69 -24.84 8.06
N LEU A 4 -6.55 -24.39 8.96
CA LEU A 4 -6.19 -23.75 10.22
C LEU A 4 -6.60 -24.69 11.36
N ASN A 5 -5.64 -25.22 12.10
CA ASN A 5 -5.86 -26.15 13.22
C ASN A 5 -6.69 -27.41 12.85
N VAL A 6 -6.50 -27.94 11.65
CA VAL A 6 -7.15 -29.16 11.14
C VAL A 6 -6.09 -30.24 10.94
N ASP A 7 -6.43 -31.49 11.24
CA ASP A 7 -5.54 -32.63 11.01
C ASP A 7 -5.20 -32.74 9.50
N PRO A 8 -3.93 -33.03 9.14
CA PRO A 8 -3.50 -33.13 7.74
C PRO A 8 -4.32 -34.11 6.90
N THR A 9 -4.74 -35.25 7.51
CA THR A 9 -5.56 -36.27 6.85
C THR A 9 -6.96 -35.73 6.50
N GLU A 10 -7.59 -35.04 7.43
CA GLU A 10 -8.90 -34.45 7.23
C GLU A 10 -8.84 -33.28 6.23
N ALA A 11 -7.76 -32.48 6.27
CA ALA A 11 -7.53 -31.42 5.31
C ALA A 11 -7.41 -31.94 3.87
N GLN A 12 -6.71 -33.08 3.67
CA GLN A 12 -6.63 -33.73 2.37
C GLN A 12 -7.97 -34.24 1.88
N ARG A 13 -8.75 -34.85 2.77
CA ARG A 13 -10.10 -35.36 2.45
C ARG A 13 -11.01 -34.18 2.01
N LEU A 14 -11.02 -33.10 2.77
CA LEU A 14 -11.82 -31.91 2.46
C LEU A 14 -11.37 -31.25 1.13
N SER A 15 -10.08 -31.21 0.86
CA SER A 15 -9.57 -30.64 -0.39
C SER A 15 -10.00 -31.47 -1.61
N SER A 16 -10.05 -32.79 -1.49
CA SER A 16 -10.52 -33.66 -2.56
C SER A 16 -12.03 -33.51 -2.83
N ILE A 17 -12.84 -33.36 -1.77
CA ILE A 17 -14.28 -33.14 -1.89
C ILE A 17 -14.58 -31.78 -2.54
N LEU A 18 -13.83 -30.73 -2.13
CA LEU A 18 -14.02 -29.36 -2.62
C LEU A 18 -13.32 -29.09 -3.98
N GLY A 19 -12.53 -30.03 -4.49
CA GLY A 19 -11.78 -29.87 -5.73
C GLY A 19 -10.75 -28.72 -5.69
N CYS A 20 -10.25 -28.35 -4.51
CA CYS A 20 -9.34 -27.24 -4.33
C CYS A 20 -7.95 -27.70 -3.84
N LYS A 21 -6.89 -26.99 -4.25
CA LYS A 21 -5.53 -27.26 -3.80
C LYS A 21 -5.35 -26.88 -2.33
N LEU A 22 -4.59 -27.69 -1.60
CA LEU A 22 -4.11 -27.34 -0.27
C LEU A 22 -2.93 -26.39 -0.39
N GLU A 23 -3.00 -25.29 0.31
CA GLU A 23 -1.89 -24.32 0.46
C GLU A 23 -1.57 -24.13 1.94
N GLN A 24 -0.31 -23.82 2.21
CA GLN A 24 0.20 -23.59 3.55
C GLN A 24 0.51 -22.09 3.75
N LEU A 25 0.44 -21.63 4.99
CA LEU A 25 0.91 -20.31 5.38
C LEU A 25 2.46 -20.26 5.38
N PRO A 26 3.10 -19.15 4.96
CA PRO A 26 2.50 -17.90 4.46
C PRO A 26 2.14 -17.98 2.97
N PHE A 27 1.05 -17.34 2.58
CA PHE A 27 0.67 -17.18 1.17
C PHE A 27 0.12 -15.78 0.89
N THR A 28 0.06 -15.40 -0.38
CA THR A 28 -0.47 -14.09 -0.77
C THR A 28 -1.90 -14.23 -1.27
N TYR A 29 -2.82 -13.52 -0.64
CA TYR A 29 -4.23 -13.48 -1.03
C TYR A 29 -4.64 -12.06 -1.42
N LEU A 30 -5.06 -11.86 -2.66
CA LEU A 30 -5.40 -10.53 -3.21
C LEU A 30 -4.30 -9.47 -2.98
N GLY A 31 -3.04 -9.87 -3.05
CA GLY A 31 -1.91 -8.99 -2.77
C GLY A 31 -1.60 -8.77 -1.29
N LEU A 32 -2.36 -9.39 -0.38
CA LEU A 32 -2.09 -9.35 1.07
C LEU A 32 -1.20 -10.53 1.47
N PRO A 33 -0.08 -10.30 2.15
CA PRO A 33 0.71 -11.37 2.74
C PRO A 33 -0.01 -11.90 3.98
N LEU A 34 -0.59 -13.09 3.86
CA LEU A 34 -1.24 -13.79 4.96
C LEU A 34 -0.29 -14.81 5.57
N GLY A 35 -0.04 -14.68 6.86
CA GLY A 35 0.84 -15.57 7.63
C GLY A 35 0.44 -15.62 9.09
N THR A 36 1.08 -16.52 9.83
CA THR A 36 0.90 -16.65 11.28
C THR A 36 1.67 -15.58 12.07
N THR A 37 2.62 -14.91 11.42
CA THR A 37 3.47 -13.88 12.02
C THR A 37 3.17 -12.51 11.40
N ARG A 38 3.60 -11.45 12.09
CA ARG A 38 3.52 -10.08 11.55
C ARG A 38 4.26 -10.01 10.22
N PRO A 39 3.64 -9.40 9.17
CA PRO A 39 4.30 -9.20 7.89
C PRO A 39 5.59 -8.39 8.05
N ARG A 40 6.65 -8.82 7.40
CA ARG A 40 7.96 -8.16 7.38
C ARG A 40 8.04 -7.18 6.22
N ILE A 41 9.05 -6.32 6.25
CA ILE A 41 9.29 -5.33 5.19
C ILE A 41 9.35 -5.99 3.81
N ILE A 42 9.96 -7.17 3.72
CA ILE A 42 10.11 -7.90 2.45
C ILE A 42 8.76 -8.31 1.83
N ASP A 43 7.77 -8.55 2.65
CA ASP A 43 6.43 -8.95 2.18
C ASP A 43 5.68 -7.80 1.49
N PHE A 44 6.11 -6.55 1.72
CA PHE A 44 5.57 -5.35 1.08
C PHE A 44 6.38 -4.86 -0.13
N MET A 45 7.54 -5.48 -0.44
CA MET A 45 8.36 -5.09 -1.59
C MET A 45 7.61 -5.17 -2.92
N PRO A 46 6.75 -6.18 -3.19
CA PRO A 46 5.97 -6.23 -4.42
C PRO A 46 5.06 -5.01 -4.63
N LEU A 47 4.54 -4.42 -3.53
CA LEU A 47 3.78 -3.17 -3.59
C LEU A 47 4.67 -2.00 -4.00
N VAL A 48 5.83 -1.86 -3.35
CA VAL A 48 6.80 -0.80 -3.67
C VAL A 48 7.23 -0.88 -5.13
N ASP A 49 7.62 -2.08 -5.59
CA ASP A 49 8.03 -2.33 -6.98
C ASP A 49 6.92 -1.99 -7.97
N SER A 50 5.66 -2.27 -7.61
CA SER A 50 4.51 -1.94 -8.45
C SER A 50 4.29 -0.44 -8.58
N VAL A 51 4.47 0.31 -7.49
CA VAL A 51 4.42 1.78 -7.48
C VAL A 51 5.57 2.36 -8.29
N GLU A 52 6.80 1.91 -8.05
CA GLU A 52 7.99 2.39 -8.76
C GLU A 52 7.95 2.11 -10.26
N ARG A 53 7.44 0.95 -10.66
CA ARG A 53 7.24 0.61 -12.07
C ARG A 53 6.25 1.55 -12.75
N ARG A 54 5.13 1.89 -12.08
CA ARG A 54 4.17 2.86 -12.64
C ARG A 54 4.76 4.26 -12.72
N LEU A 55 5.56 4.64 -11.74
CA LEU A 55 6.27 5.92 -11.74
C LEU A 55 7.26 6.01 -12.89
N SER A 56 8.05 4.96 -13.13
CA SER A 56 9.06 4.95 -14.20
C SER A 56 8.44 5.09 -15.60
N VAL A 57 7.32 4.43 -15.84
CA VAL A 57 6.61 4.52 -17.14
C VAL A 57 5.99 5.91 -17.35
N SER A 58 5.49 6.53 -16.27
CA SER A 58 4.77 7.80 -16.36
C SER A 58 5.67 9.03 -16.30
N SER A 59 6.88 8.90 -15.74
CA SER A 59 7.76 10.04 -15.40
C SER A 59 8.29 10.81 -16.61
N THR A 60 8.33 10.19 -17.79
CA THR A 60 8.94 10.79 -18.99
C THR A 60 8.04 11.81 -19.72
N MET A 61 6.75 11.85 -19.44
CA MET A 61 5.78 12.65 -20.20
C MET A 61 4.92 13.61 -19.35
N LEU A 62 5.10 13.63 -18.03
CA LEU A 62 4.19 14.37 -17.16
C LEU A 62 4.75 15.73 -16.71
N ASN A 63 3.93 16.78 -16.88
CA ASN A 63 4.12 18.06 -16.20
C ASN A 63 3.68 17.95 -14.72
N GLN A 64 3.92 19.00 -13.92
CA GLN A 64 3.58 18.98 -12.49
C GLN A 64 2.09 18.73 -12.20
N GLY A 65 1.19 19.30 -13.01
CA GLY A 65 -0.25 19.10 -12.86
C GLY A 65 -0.66 17.64 -13.12
N SER A 66 -0.14 17.05 -14.20
CA SER A 66 -0.39 15.65 -14.54
C SER A 66 0.25 14.70 -13.53
N SER A 67 1.41 15.05 -12.97
CA SER A 67 2.04 14.28 -11.89
C SER A 67 1.19 14.28 -10.62
N LEU A 68 0.60 15.40 -10.25
CA LEU A 68 -0.33 15.50 -9.12
C LEU A 68 -1.58 14.66 -9.38
N GLN A 69 -2.14 14.73 -10.59
CA GLN A 69 -3.32 13.94 -10.97
C GLN A 69 -3.03 12.44 -10.92
N LEU A 70 -1.89 12.00 -11.47
CA LEU A 70 -1.45 10.60 -11.40
C LEU A 70 -1.28 10.14 -9.95
N LEU A 71 -0.63 10.97 -9.13
CA LEU A 71 -0.39 10.67 -7.72
C LEU A 71 -1.71 10.48 -6.97
N THR A 72 -2.64 11.42 -7.11
CA THR A 72 -3.91 11.38 -6.36
C THR A 72 -4.88 10.32 -6.85
N SER A 73 -4.96 10.06 -8.15
CA SER A 73 -5.94 9.14 -8.73
C SER A 73 -5.47 7.69 -8.79
N VAL A 74 -4.18 7.46 -8.97
CA VAL A 74 -3.64 6.12 -9.22
C VAL A 74 -2.71 5.65 -8.12
N LEU A 75 -1.64 6.40 -7.83
CA LEU A 75 -0.57 5.91 -6.97
C LEU A 75 -0.99 5.79 -5.51
N ILE A 76 -1.79 6.73 -5.01
CA ILE A 76 -2.30 6.70 -3.64
C ILE A 76 -3.33 5.57 -3.46
N SER A 77 -4.11 5.26 -4.49
CA SER A 77 -5.11 4.20 -4.40
C SER A 77 -4.51 2.79 -4.29
N MET A 78 -3.29 2.58 -4.80
CA MET A 78 -2.65 1.26 -4.78
C MET A 78 -2.36 0.74 -3.36
N PRO A 79 -1.78 1.50 -2.44
CA PRO A 79 -1.53 1.03 -1.07
C PRO A 79 -2.76 1.04 -0.17
N ILE A 80 -3.86 1.73 -0.54
CA ILE A 80 -5.03 1.90 0.34
C ILE A 80 -5.58 0.55 0.81
N TYR A 81 -5.69 -0.43 -0.07
CA TYR A 81 -6.19 -1.75 0.28
C TYR A 81 -5.34 -2.42 1.38
N LEU A 82 -4.00 -2.33 1.25
CA LEU A 82 -3.07 -2.83 2.25
C LEU A 82 -3.12 -2.00 3.54
N LEU A 83 -3.24 -0.68 3.42
CA LEU A 83 -3.38 0.24 4.56
C LEU A 83 -4.63 -0.02 5.40
N CYS A 84 -5.74 -0.46 4.77
CA CYS A 84 -6.98 -0.83 5.47
C CYS A 84 -6.88 -2.18 6.17
N SER A 85 -6.03 -3.08 5.67
CA SER A 85 -6.01 -4.48 6.09
C SER A 85 -4.90 -4.80 7.08
N LEU A 86 -3.73 -4.18 6.91
CA LEU A 86 -2.50 -4.52 7.63
C LEU A 86 -1.85 -3.28 8.23
N HIS A 87 -1.20 -3.49 9.37
CA HIS A 87 -0.28 -2.49 9.91
C HIS A 87 1.02 -2.48 9.08
N ILE A 88 1.23 -1.42 8.31
CA ILE A 88 2.40 -1.29 7.45
C ILE A 88 3.58 -0.74 8.25
N PRO A 89 4.77 -1.36 8.17
CA PRO A 89 5.96 -0.84 8.82
C PRO A 89 6.31 0.58 8.36
N PRO A 90 6.73 1.49 9.26
CA PRO A 90 7.07 2.88 8.91
C PRO A 90 8.16 3.01 7.84
N GLY A 91 9.01 2.00 7.67
CA GLY A 91 10.02 1.95 6.60
C GLY A 91 9.38 1.95 5.21
N ILE A 92 8.31 1.20 5.02
CA ILE A 92 7.59 1.10 3.74
C ILE A 92 6.83 2.39 3.43
N THR A 93 6.11 2.96 4.41
CA THR A 93 5.40 4.23 4.20
C THR A 93 6.37 5.36 3.85
N LYS A 94 7.54 5.42 4.51
CA LYS A 94 8.60 6.39 4.17
C LYS A 94 9.18 6.18 2.76
N GLN A 95 9.33 4.94 2.31
CA GLN A 95 9.80 4.64 0.96
C GLN A 95 8.77 5.08 -0.09
N LEU A 96 7.50 4.75 0.11
CA LEU A 96 6.41 5.21 -0.75
C LEU A 96 6.30 6.75 -0.78
N ASP A 97 6.38 7.40 0.37
CA ASP A 97 6.38 8.87 0.45
C ASP A 97 7.55 9.48 -0.33
N ARG A 98 8.73 8.85 -0.29
CA ARG A 98 9.90 9.29 -1.08
C ARG A 98 9.61 9.19 -2.58
N SER A 99 9.05 8.06 -3.03
CA SER A 99 8.68 7.85 -4.43
C SER A 99 7.60 8.84 -4.88
N PHE A 100 6.62 9.14 -4.04
CA PHE A 100 5.58 10.12 -4.32
C PHE A 100 6.12 11.56 -4.41
N ARG A 101 7.03 11.94 -3.52
CA ARG A 101 7.74 13.24 -3.62
C ARG A 101 8.52 13.37 -4.91
N GLN A 102 9.26 12.33 -5.28
CA GLN A 102 10.01 12.32 -6.53
C GLN A 102 9.08 12.49 -7.73
N CYS A 103 7.94 11.81 -7.76
CA CYS A 103 6.95 11.95 -8.81
C CYS A 103 6.45 13.41 -8.92
N LEU A 104 6.10 14.00 -7.79
CA LEU A 104 5.53 15.35 -7.75
C LEU A 104 6.51 16.44 -8.21
N TRP A 105 7.80 16.32 -7.80
CA TRP A 105 8.80 17.36 -8.00
C TRP A 105 9.73 17.15 -9.20
N ARG A 106 9.81 15.91 -9.70
CA ARG A 106 10.77 15.59 -10.78
C ARG A 106 10.45 16.31 -12.08
N GLY A 107 9.19 16.44 -12.45
CA GLY A 107 8.80 17.04 -13.73
C GLY A 107 9.51 16.37 -14.92
N ASN A 108 9.65 17.10 -16.02
CA ASN A 108 10.30 16.66 -17.26
C ASN A 108 11.84 16.73 -17.24
N SER A 109 12.48 16.89 -16.09
CA SER A 109 13.94 17.05 -16.01
C SER A 109 14.61 15.85 -15.38
N ASP A 110 15.69 15.37 -16.01
CA ASP A 110 16.54 14.27 -15.50
C ASP A 110 17.30 14.63 -14.21
N VAL A 111 17.27 15.89 -13.82
CA VAL A 111 17.90 16.39 -12.60
C VAL A 111 16.91 16.31 -11.45
N PRO A 112 17.29 15.70 -10.31
CA PRO A 112 16.45 15.68 -9.12
C PRO A 112 16.22 17.11 -8.62
N LYS A 113 15.02 17.63 -8.82
CA LYS A 113 14.62 18.94 -8.31
C LYS A 113 14.47 18.86 -6.80
N GLN A 114 14.96 19.87 -6.14
CA GLN A 114 14.77 20.08 -4.71
C GLN A 114 13.25 20.23 -4.42
N SER A 115 12.77 19.60 -3.38
CA SER A 115 11.36 19.69 -3.00
C SER A 115 11.03 21.15 -2.64
N LEU A 116 10.03 21.73 -3.31
CA LEU A 116 9.64 23.13 -3.13
C LEU A 116 8.91 23.38 -1.81
N ALA A 117 8.37 22.35 -1.19
CA ALA A 117 7.64 22.43 0.08
C ALA A 117 7.88 21.18 0.94
N ALA A 118 7.76 21.36 2.25
CA ALA A 118 7.79 20.25 3.19
C ALA A 118 6.61 19.29 2.91
N TRP A 119 6.85 17.99 2.99
CA TRP A 119 5.85 16.97 2.65
C TRP A 119 4.58 17.07 3.51
N ASP A 120 4.74 17.44 4.77
CA ASP A 120 3.61 17.63 5.69
C ASP A 120 2.70 18.80 5.28
N LEU A 121 3.26 19.85 4.65
CA LEU A 121 2.48 20.94 4.06
C LEU A 121 1.73 20.47 2.83
N VAL A 122 2.37 19.68 1.98
CA VAL A 122 1.76 19.10 0.76
C VAL A 122 0.60 18.16 1.13
N CYS A 123 0.72 17.41 2.20
CA CYS A 123 -0.31 16.49 2.68
C CYS A 123 -1.48 17.19 3.39
N ARG A 124 -1.42 18.48 3.67
CA ARG A 124 -2.55 19.19 4.29
C ARG A 124 -3.76 19.21 3.35
N PRO A 125 -4.97 19.26 3.91
CA PRO A 125 -6.19 19.47 3.14
C PRO A 125 -6.13 20.74 2.29
N LYS A 126 -6.84 20.76 1.17
CA LYS A 126 -6.85 21.90 0.22
C LYS A 126 -7.38 23.19 0.85
N ASP A 127 -8.35 23.11 1.74
CA ASP A 127 -8.90 24.20 2.54
C ASP A 127 -7.88 24.82 3.51
N LYS A 128 -6.81 24.06 3.83
CA LYS A 128 -5.69 24.50 4.70
C LYS A 128 -4.41 24.78 3.91
N GLY A 129 -4.53 25.03 2.60
CA GLY A 129 -3.41 25.40 1.72
C GLY A 129 -2.50 24.26 1.30
N GLY A 130 -2.88 23.00 1.52
CA GLY A 130 -2.18 21.82 1.02
C GLY A 130 -2.69 21.34 -0.33
N LEU A 131 -2.08 20.29 -0.87
CA LEU A 131 -2.54 19.63 -2.09
C LEU A 131 -3.54 18.49 -1.84
N GLY A 132 -3.81 18.16 -0.57
CA GLY A 132 -4.72 17.09 -0.18
C GLY A 132 -4.18 15.70 -0.47
N ILE A 133 -2.87 15.53 -0.56
CA ILE A 133 -2.23 14.22 -0.70
C ILE A 133 -2.33 13.49 0.63
N LEU A 134 -2.76 12.22 0.59
CA LEU A 134 -2.91 11.44 1.80
C LEU A 134 -1.55 11.14 2.44
N ASN A 135 -1.41 11.44 3.72
CA ASN A 135 -0.30 10.95 4.53
C ASN A 135 -0.53 9.47 4.83
N LEU A 136 0.26 8.59 4.22
CA LEU A 136 0.07 7.14 4.30
C LEU A 136 0.13 6.60 5.73
N ASN A 137 0.98 7.19 6.57
CA ASN A 137 1.13 6.74 7.95
C ASN A 137 -0.10 7.08 8.81
N VAL A 138 -0.59 8.30 8.71
CA VAL A 138 -1.82 8.74 9.39
C VAL A 138 -3.02 7.96 8.89
N GLN A 139 -3.09 7.73 7.59
CA GLN A 139 -4.17 6.98 6.96
C GLN A 139 -4.21 5.53 7.45
N ASN A 140 -3.05 4.84 7.51
CA ASN A 140 -2.98 3.48 8.01
C ASN A 140 -3.46 3.37 9.47
N GLN A 141 -3.01 4.28 10.33
CA GLN A 141 -3.44 4.31 11.72
C GLN A 141 -4.95 4.58 11.85
N GLY A 142 -5.47 5.55 11.12
CA GLY A 142 -6.90 5.89 11.15
C GLY A 142 -7.80 4.76 10.66
N MET A 143 -7.41 4.08 9.57
CA MET A 143 -8.18 2.96 9.03
C MET A 143 -8.18 1.74 9.94
N LEU A 144 -7.04 1.44 10.58
CA LEU A 144 -6.96 0.35 11.55
C LEU A 144 -7.76 0.63 12.82
N LEU A 145 -7.76 1.87 13.31
CA LEU A 145 -8.58 2.29 14.45
C LEU A 145 -10.07 2.16 14.15
N ASN A 146 -10.53 2.63 12.99
CA ASN A 146 -11.93 2.47 12.56
C ASN A 146 -12.35 1.00 12.51
N LYS A 147 -11.47 0.12 12.04
CA LYS A 147 -11.74 -1.32 11.99
C LYS A 147 -11.87 -1.93 13.40
N CYS A 148 -11.02 -1.52 14.34
CA CYS A 148 -11.13 -1.96 15.73
C CYS A 148 -12.44 -1.48 16.38
N ILE A 149 -12.83 -0.23 16.17
CA ILE A 149 -14.07 0.33 16.74
C ILE A 149 -15.29 -0.41 16.18
N SER A 150 -15.38 -0.61 14.87
CA SER A 150 -16.49 -1.32 14.25
C SER A 150 -16.59 -2.80 14.64
N SER A 151 -15.48 -3.43 15.02
CA SER A 151 -15.46 -4.81 15.53
C SER A 151 -15.89 -4.93 16.99
N THR A 152 -15.86 -3.82 17.77
CA THR A 152 -16.24 -3.81 19.19
C THR A 152 -17.74 -3.45 19.38
N THR A 153 -18.39 -2.95 18.33
CA THR A 153 -19.80 -2.49 18.37
C THR A 153 -20.79 -3.57 17.92
N ASN A 154 -20.32 -4.76 17.54
CA ASN A 154 -21.13 -5.95 17.22
C ASN A 154 -20.96 -7.00 18.32
#